data_08b0e17a9abe07e7c45c925551270f43
#
_entry.id   08b0e17a9abe07e7c45c925551270f43
#
_cell.length_a   1.000
_cell.length_b   1.000
_cell.length_c   1.000
_cell.angle_alpha   90.00
_cell.angle_beta   90.00
_cell.angle_gamma   90.00
#
_symmetry.space_group_name_H-M   'P 1'
#
loop_
_entity.id
_entity.type
_entity.pdbx_description
1 polymer ?
#
loop_
_entity_poly.entity_id
_entity_poly.type
_entity_poly.pdbx_seq_one_letter_code
_entity_poly.pdbx_strand_id
1 'polypeptide(L)'
;MGETLKKGVIAGLQTAWKLSKFIFPITFIVTVLQFTPVLPWLIDLIAPLMSIFGLPGEAAIPLVLGTALNLYSGIAGILSLELTVKEVFTLAVMLSFAHSMFIETAVALRVGVKLWVVLVVRFGLAFLSAIVINLLWNGGQDIAQYGMMPEMTNNPEGWGAILLLA
;
A
#
# COMPACT_ATOMS: atom_id res chain seq x y z
N MET A 1 -9.03 -30.62 26.23
CA MET A 1 -8.50 -30.08 24.95
C MET A 1 -9.61 -29.70 23.97
N GLY A 2 -10.64 -30.52 23.72
CA GLY A 2 -11.71 -30.20 22.76
C GLY A 2 -12.52 -28.96 23.07
N GLU A 3 -12.83 -28.66 24.32
CA GLU A 3 -13.57 -27.46 24.71
C GLU A 3 -12.80 -26.17 24.52
N THR A 4 -11.49 -26.18 24.78
CA THR A 4 -10.61 -25.01 24.57
C THR A 4 -10.48 -24.68 23.08
N LEU A 5 -10.32 -25.72 22.25
CA LEU A 5 -10.27 -25.58 20.79
C LEU A 5 -11.60 -25.02 20.26
N LYS A 6 -12.73 -25.58 20.70
CA LYS A 6 -14.07 -25.09 20.30
C LYS A 6 -14.30 -23.63 20.68
N LYS A 7 -13.96 -23.25 21.91
CA LYS A 7 -14.04 -21.85 22.38
C LYS A 7 -13.15 -20.93 21.56
N GLY A 8 -11.92 -21.35 21.24
CA GLY A 8 -10.99 -20.59 20.40
C GLY A 8 -11.52 -20.38 18.97
N VAL A 9 -12.05 -21.43 18.34
CA VAL A 9 -12.63 -21.33 17.00
C VAL A 9 -13.86 -20.41 17.00
N ILE A 10 -14.76 -20.53 17.97
CA ILE A 10 -15.93 -19.67 18.05
C ILE A 10 -15.53 -18.20 18.27
N ALA A 11 -14.58 -17.95 19.17
CA ALA A 11 -14.09 -16.60 19.42
C ALA A 11 -13.39 -16.01 18.15
N GLY A 12 -12.61 -16.81 17.45
CA GLY A 12 -11.98 -16.43 16.18
C GLY A 12 -13.01 -16.07 15.10
N LEU A 13 -14.01 -16.92 14.89
CA LEU A 13 -15.10 -16.68 13.95
C LEU A 13 -15.93 -15.43 14.31
N GLN A 14 -16.22 -15.22 15.58
CA GLN A 14 -16.95 -14.03 16.04
C GLN A 14 -16.14 -12.75 15.79
N THR A 15 -14.84 -12.80 16.03
CA THR A 15 -13.94 -11.66 15.77
C THR A 15 -13.81 -11.40 14.27
N ALA A 16 -13.60 -12.44 13.46
CA ALA A 16 -13.58 -12.33 12.00
C ALA A 16 -14.88 -11.72 11.46
N TRP A 17 -16.04 -12.20 11.94
CA TRP A 17 -17.33 -11.65 11.54
C TRP A 17 -17.52 -10.18 11.93
N LYS A 18 -17.10 -9.80 13.13
CA LYS A 18 -17.14 -8.41 13.57
C LYS A 18 -16.25 -7.52 12.70
N LEU A 19 -15.04 -7.95 12.37
CA LEU A 19 -14.10 -7.21 11.52
C LEU A 19 -14.62 -7.14 10.07
N SER A 20 -15.13 -8.21 9.51
CA SER A 20 -15.65 -8.26 8.14
C SER A 20 -16.76 -7.24 7.88
N LYS A 21 -17.63 -6.99 8.87
CA LYS A 21 -18.69 -5.98 8.75
C LYS A 21 -18.18 -4.56 8.55
N PHE A 22 -16.91 -4.30 8.88
CA PHE A 22 -16.27 -2.99 8.68
C PHE A 22 -15.35 -3.00 7.48
N ILE A 23 -14.52 -4.04 7.37
CA ILE A 23 -13.55 -4.16 6.30
C ILE A 23 -14.27 -4.24 4.96
N PHE A 24 -15.32 -5.06 4.85
CA PHE A 24 -16.02 -5.27 3.58
C PHE A 24 -16.60 -3.97 2.98
N PRO A 25 -17.43 -3.16 3.69
CA PRO A 25 -17.95 -1.94 3.09
C PRO A 25 -16.86 -0.91 2.80
N ILE A 26 -15.81 -0.81 3.64
CA ILE A 26 -14.71 0.12 3.38
C ILE A 26 -13.94 -0.32 2.13
N THR A 27 -13.58 -1.60 2.03
CA THR A 27 -12.90 -2.14 0.85
C THR A 27 -13.77 -1.97 -0.40
N PHE A 28 -15.07 -2.22 -0.31
CA PHE A 28 -15.99 -2.02 -1.42
C PHE A 28 -16.00 -0.57 -1.91
N ILE A 29 -16.16 0.40 -0.99
CA ILE A 29 -16.14 1.83 -1.33
C ILE A 29 -14.81 2.22 -1.97
N VAL A 30 -13.68 1.79 -1.38
CA VAL A 30 -12.34 2.09 -1.90
C VAL A 30 -12.13 1.48 -3.28
N THR A 31 -12.59 0.24 -3.51
CA THR A 31 -12.53 -0.40 -4.83
C THR A 31 -13.37 0.36 -5.86
N VAL A 32 -14.58 0.80 -5.50
CA VAL A 32 -15.41 1.63 -6.39
C VAL A 32 -14.70 2.94 -6.73
N LEU A 33 -14.03 3.58 -5.76
CA LEU A 33 -13.28 4.81 -6.00
C LEU A 33 -12.15 4.65 -7.02
N GLN A 34 -11.57 3.45 -7.19
CA GLN A 34 -10.58 3.18 -8.24
C GLN A 34 -11.08 3.45 -9.66
N PHE A 35 -12.37 3.21 -9.89
CA PHE A 35 -13.02 3.39 -11.19
C PHE A 35 -13.62 4.79 -11.39
N THR A 36 -13.35 5.70 -10.44
CA THR A 36 -13.82 7.09 -10.51
C THR A 36 -12.63 8.04 -10.78
N PRO A 37 -12.88 9.25 -11.28
CA PRO A 37 -11.83 10.25 -11.50
C PRO A 37 -11.18 10.78 -10.20
N VAL A 38 -11.65 10.34 -9.03
CA VAL A 38 -11.12 10.78 -7.72
C VAL A 38 -9.68 10.35 -7.51
N LEU A 39 -9.33 9.12 -7.91
CA LEU A 39 -7.97 8.60 -7.72
C LEU A 39 -6.95 9.32 -8.60
N PRO A 40 -7.14 9.48 -9.93
CA PRO A 40 -6.27 10.33 -10.77
C PRO A 40 -6.14 11.75 -10.25
N TRP A 41 -7.25 12.39 -9.88
CA TRP A 41 -7.22 13.73 -9.30
C TRP A 41 -6.34 13.81 -8.01
N LEU A 42 -6.43 12.80 -7.15
CA LEU A 42 -5.62 12.72 -5.93
C LEU A 42 -4.12 12.54 -6.25
N ILE A 43 -3.80 11.74 -7.26
CA ILE A 43 -2.43 11.55 -7.74
C ILE A 43 -1.86 12.88 -8.26
N ASP A 44 -2.60 13.60 -9.11
CA ASP A 44 -2.19 14.88 -9.66
C ASP A 44 -1.98 15.95 -8.57
N LEU A 45 -2.79 15.91 -7.52
CA LEU A 45 -2.66 16.80 -6.36
C LEU A 45 -1.38 16.49 -5.54
N ILE A 46 -1.00 15.23 -5.43
CA ILE A 46 0.12 14.77 -4.59
C ILE A 46 1.44 14.80 -5.37
N ALA A 47 1.41 14.61 -6.69
CA ALA A 47 2.60 14.56 -7.54
C ALA A 47 3.60 15.72 -7.31
N PRO A 48 3.20 17.00 -7.21
CA PRO A 48 4.15 18.08 -6.94
C PRO A 48 4.81 18.00 -5.55
N LEU A 49 4.17 17.34 -4.58
CA LEU A 49 4.73 17.17 -3.25
C LEU A 49 5.84 16.11 -3.19
N MET A 50 5.90 15.22 -4.18
CA MET A 50 6.89 14.14 -4.23
C MET A 50 8.32 14.67 -4.28
N SER A 51 8.55 15.83 -4.88
CA SER A 51 9.87 16.48 -4.95
C SER A 51 10.47 16.79 -3.57
N ILE A 52 9.63 17.05 -2.56
CA ILE A 52 10.05 17.29 -1.17
C ILE A 52 10.72 16.05 -0.59
N PHE A 53 10.26 14.87 -1.02
CA PHE A 53 10.79 13.58 -0.57
C PHE A 53 11.93 13.06 -1.45
N GLY A 54 12.34 13.83 -2.48
CA GLY A 54 13.32 13.42 -3.47
C GLY A 54 12.81 12.32 -4.40
N LEU A 55 11.50 12.29 -4.64
CA LEU A 55 10.80 11.34 -5.48
C LEU A 55 10.29 12.00 -6.77
N PRO A 56 10.24 11.27 -7.91
CA PRO A 56 9.58 11.76 -9.11
C PRO A 56 8.07 11.87 -8.91
N GLY A 57 7.41 12.76 -9.67
CA GLY A 57 5.96 12.98 -9.53
C GLY A 57 5.11 11.72 -9.69
N GLU A 58 5.52 10.82 -10.58
CA GLU A 58 4.86 9.53 -10.82
C GLU A 58 4.89 8.58 -9.61
N ALA A 59 5.83 8.77 -8.67
CA ALA A 59 5.86 8.06 -7.40
C ALA A 59 4.63 8.32 -6.51
N ALA A 60 3.84 9.35 -6.83
CA ALA A 60 2.53 9.56 -6.22
C ALA A 60 1.57 8.39 -6.50
N ILE A 61 1.69 7.72 -7.65
CA ILE A 61 0.82 6.59 -8.04
C ILE A 61 0.91 5.46 -7.01
N PRO A 62 2.08 4.80 -6.78
CA PRO A 62 2.19 3.74 -5.79
C PRO A 62 1.88 4.22 -4.37
N LEU A 63 2.24 5.46 -4.01
CA LEU A 63 1.95 6.00 -2.69
C LEU A 63 0.44 6.10 -2.45
N VAL A 64 -0.31 6.66 -3.39
CA VAL A 64 -1.77 6.80 -3.30
C VAL A 64 -2.44 5.42 -3.33
N LEU A 65 -2.04 4.54 -4.26
CA LEU A 65 -2.59 3.18 -4.34
C LEU A 65 -2.36 2.40 -3.04
N GLY A 66 -1.15 2.44 -2.51
CA GLY A 66 -0.80 1.73 -1.28
C GLY A 66 -1.51 2.30 -0.05
N THR A 67 -1.65 3.62 0.03
CA THR A 67 -2.31 4.32 1.14
C THR A 67 -3.83 4.16 1.09
N ALA A 68 -4.44 4.38 -0.08
CA ALA A 68 -5.90 4.35 -0.22
C ALA A 68 -6.44 2.93 -0.29
N LEU A 69 -5.80 2.01 -1.00
CA LEU A 69 -6.27 0.66 -1.20
C LEU A 69 -5.61 -0.31 -0.23
N ASN A 70 -4.45 -0.81 -0.58
CA ASN A 70 -3.68 -1.74 0.22
C ASN A 70 -2.21 -1.77 -0.21
N LEU A 71 -1.36 -2.36 0.63
CA LEU A 71 0.07 -2.47 0.39
C LEU A 71 0.41 -3.14 -0.95
N TYR A 72 -0.32 -4.19 -1.33
CA TYR A 72 -0.05 -4.91 -2.59
C TYR A 72 -0.29 -4.05 -3.83
N SER A 73 -1.33 -3.20 -3.79
CA SER A 73 -1.57 -2.21 -4.85
C SER A 73 -0.44 -1.18 -4.94
N GLY A 74 0.11 -0.76 -3.80
CA GLY A 74 1.30 0.09 -3.75
C GLY A 74 2.53 -0.59 -4.33
N ILE A 75 2.78 -1.85 -3.97
CA ILE A 75 3.89 -2.65 -4.51
C ILE A 75 3.73 -2.82 -6.03
N ALA A 76 2.54 -3.17 -6.52
CA ALA A 76 2.28 -3.28 -7.95
C ALA A 76 2.54 -1.95 -8.68
N GLY A 77 2.16 -0.81 -8.07
CA GLY A 77 2.49 0.51 -8.60
C GLY A 77 4.00 0.79 -8.65
N ILE A 78 4.76 0.41 -7.63
CA ILE A 78 6.22 0.52 -7.63
C ILE A 78 6.83 -0.31 -8.77
N LEU A 79 6.39 -1.56 -8.93
CA LEU A 79 6.89 -2.47 -9.95
C LEU A 79 6.55 -2.05 -11.39
N SER A 80 5.57 -1.17 -11.58
CA SER A 80 5.17 -0.65 -12.89
C SER A 80 5.95 0.59 -13.33
N LEU A 81 6.86 1.11 -12.47
CA LEU A 81 7.63 2.32 -12.71
C LEU A 81 9.12 2.02 -12.74
N GLU A 82 9.87 2.79 -13.54
CA GLU A 82 11.33 2.76 -13.55
C GLU A 82 11.88 3.69 -12.46
N LEU A 83 12.01 3.17 -11.25
CA LEU A 83 12.47 3.91 -10.09
C LEU A 83 13.89 3.48 -9.70
N THR A 84 14.63 4.40 -9.12
CA THR A 84 15.95 4.09 -8.53
C THR A 84 15.81 3.32 -7.22
N VAL A 85 16.88 2.64 -6.79
CA VAL A 85 16.92 1.90 -5.52
C VAL A 85 16.55 2.81 -4.35
N LYS A 86 17.02 4.07 -4.33
CA LYS A 86 16.69 5.06 -3.31
C LYS A 86 15.20 5.39 -3.30
N GLU A 87 14.60 5.60 -4.47
CA GLU A 87 13.17 5.94 -4.60
C GLU A 87 12.28 4.79 -4.15
N VAL A 88 12.60 3.57 -4.59
CA VAL A 88 11.88 2.35 -4.15
C VAL A 88 11.97 2.18 -2.64
N PHE A 89 13.17 2.33 -2.06
CA PHE A 89 13.36 2.23 -0.62
C PHE A 89 12.56 3.30 0.12
N THR A 90 12.60 4.55 -0.35
CA THR A 90 11.84 5.65 0.24
C THR A 90 10.34 5.37 0.23
N LEU A 91 9.80 4.94 -0.93
CA LEU A 91 8.39 4.56 -1.05
C LEU A 91 8.03 3.38 -0.15
N ALA A 92 8.88 2.36 -0.08
CA ALA A 92 8.65 1.20 0.79
C ALA A 92 8.57 1.61 2.27
N VAL A 93 9.46 2.50 2.72
CA VAL A 93 9.43 3.03 4.10
C VAL A 93 8.18 3.89 4.32
N MET A 94 7.82 4.78 3.39
CA MET A 94 6.59 5.57 3.50
C MET A 94 5.36 4.68 3.60
N LEU A 95 5.26 3.66 2.74
CA LEU A 95 4.15 2.72 2.73
C LEU A 95 4.14 1.83 3.98
N SER A 96 5.29 1.51 4.58
CA SER A 96 5.32 0.74 5.83
C SER A 96 4.56 1.44 6.95
N PHE A 97 4.54 2.78 6.96
CA PHE A 97 3.80 3.58 7.93
C PHE A 97 2.37 3.94 7.48
N ALA A 98 2.16 4.15 6.19
CA ALA A 98 0.94 4.79 5.68
C ALA A 98 0.04 3.89 4.80
N HIS A 99 0.35 2.60 4.61
CA HIS A 99 -0.49 1.72 3.78
C HIS A 99 -1.87 1.46 4.39
N SER A 100 -2.83 1.07 3.56
CA SER A 100 -4.18 0.66 3.98
C SER A 100 -4.85 1.61 4.97
N MET A 101 -4.68 2.91 4.76
CA MET A 101 -5.04 3.95 5.74
C MET A 101 -6.49 3.85 6.21
N PHE A 102 -7.44 3.61 5.30
CA PHE A 102 -8.85 3.53 5.64
C PHE A 102 -9.18 2.34 6.54
N ILE A 103 -8.68 1.15 6.19
CA ILE A 103 -8.99 -0.08 6.91
C ILE A 103 -8.33 -0.07 8.29
N GLU A 104 -7.05 0.25 8.35
CA GLU A 104 -6.29 0.23 9.60
C GLU A 104 -6.73 1.35 10.55
N THR A 105 -7.06 2.53 10.02
CA THR A 105 -7.63 3.62 10.83
C THR A 105 -8.98 3.20 11.41
N ALA A 106 -9.86 2.56 10.63
CA ALA A 106 -11.14 2.08 11.12
C ALA A 106 -10.98 1.05 12.26
N VAL A 107 -9.97 0.19 12.18
CA VAL A 107 -9.64 -0.76 13.27
C VAL A 107 -9.10 -0.02 14.49
N ALA A 108 -8.18 0.94 14.31
CA ALA A 108 -7.61 1.74 15.40
C ALA A 108 -8.68 2.54 16.18
N LEU A 109 -9.64 3.12 15.47
CA LEU A 109 -10.78 3.82 16.08
C LEU A 109 -11.62 2.91 16.97
N ARG A 110 -11.73 1.61 16.64
CA ARG A 110 -12.49 0.64 17.43
C ARG A 110 -11.84 0.27 18.74
N VAL A 111 -10.53 0.35 18.83
CA VAL A 111 -9.80 0.14 20.10
C VAL A 111 -9.65 1.43 20.89
N GLY A 112 -10.33 2.51 20.47
CA GLY A 112 -10.41 3.76 21.22
C GLY A 112 -9.34 4.80 20.88
N VAL A 113 -8.51 4.57 19.84
CA VAL A 113 -7.53 5.57 19.40
C VAL A 113 -8.25 6.69 18.63
N LYS A 114 -7.89 7.95 18.87
CA LYS A 114 -8.50 9.09 18.17
C LYS A 114 -8.00 9.17 16.72
N LEU A 115 -8.90 9.50 15.79
CA LEU A 115 -8.61 9.62 14.37
C LEU A 115 -7.37 10.49 14.07
N TRP A 116 -7.31 11.68 14.63
CA TRP A 116 -6.21 12.62 14.38
C TRP A 116 -4.86 12.06 14.83
N VAL A 117 -4.84 11.27 15.94
CA VAL A 117 -3.61 10.62 16.43
C VAL A 117 -3.10 9.62 15.41
N VAL A 118 -3.99 8.77 14.88
CA VAL A 118 -3.64 7.78 13.85
C VAL A 118 -3.07 8.48 12.62
N LEU A 119 -3.76 9.51 12.11
CA LEU A 119 -3.34 10.22 10.90
C LEU A 119 -2.01 10.95 11.10
N VAL A 120 -1.86 11.70 12.20
CA VAL A 120 -0.63 12.46 12.48
C VAL A 120 0.57 11.54 12.68
N VAL A 121 0.41 10.45 13.41
CA VAL A 121 1.51 9.50 13.64
C VAL A 121 1.90 8.81 12.34
N ARG A 122 0.96 8.30 11.59
CA ARG A 122 1.25 7.51 10.37
C ARG A 122 1.80 8.37 9.24
N PHE A 123 1.13 9.47 8.89
CA PHE A 123 1.64 10.39 7.88
C PHE A 123 2.89 11.13 8.35
N GLY A 124 2.94 11.53 9.62
CA GLY A 124 4.11 12.19 10.19
C GLY A 124 5.36 11.31 10.12
N LEU A 125 5.26 10.03 10.49
CA LEU A 125 6.38 9.08 10.37
C LEU A 125 6.73 8.80 8.91
N ALA A 126 5.76 8.65 8.02
CA ALA A 126 6.00 8.43 6.60
C ALA A 126 6.74 9.61 5.97
N PHE A 127 6.30 10.84 6.21
CA PHE A 127 6.92 12.04 5.65
C PHE A 127 8.27 12.35 6.29
N LEU A 128 8.37 12.23 7.61
CA LEU A 128 9.63 12.46 8.32
C LEU A 128 10.71 11.48 7.85
N SER A 129 10.38 10.20 7.74
CA SER A 129 11.33 9.19 7.26
C SER A 129 11.77 9.44 5.82
N ALA A 130 10.85 9.83 4.93
CA ALA A 130 11.18 10.16 3.55
C ALA A 130 12.13 11.36 3.45
N ILE A 131 11.86 12.43 4.22
CA ILE A 131 12.74 13.61 4.28
C ILE A 131 14.12 13.23 4.82
N VAL A 132 14.18 12.45 5.90
CA VAL A 132 15.44 11.98 6.49
C VAL A 132 16.23 11.15 5.50
N ILE A 133 15.60 10.21 4.80
CA ILE A 133 16.25 9.41 3.75
C ILE A 133 16.75 10.31 2.64
N ASN A 134 15.94 11.26 2.17
CA ASN A 134 16.33 12.17 1.10
C ASN A 134 17.56 13.01 1.47
N LEU A 135 17.65 13.49 2.71
CA LEU A 135 18.74 14.33 3.18
C LEU A 135 20.02 13.54 3.51
N LEU A 136 19.90 12.34 4.07
CA LEU A 136 21.04 11.58 4.56
C LEU A 136 21.60 10.57 3.57
N TRP A 137 20.77 10.08 2.64
CA TRP A 137 21.21 9.07 1.69
C TRP A 137 21.47 9.64 0.30
N ASN A 138 22.77 9.74 -0.04
CA ASN A 138 23.24 10.22 -1.34
C ASN A 138 23.57 9.10 -2.35
N GLY A 139 23.24 7.84 -2.03
CA GLY A 139 23.47 6.67 -2.89
C GLY A 139 22.19 6.11 -3.50
N GLY A 140 22.30 4.96 -4.19
CA GLY A 140 21.14 4.23 -4.71
C GLY A 140 20.48 4.87 -5.93
N GLN A 141 21.29 5.52 -6.79
CA GLN A 141 20.84 6.15 -8.04
C GLN A 141 20.66 5.17 -9.20
N ASP A 142 21.09 3.91 -9.03
CA ASP A 142 20.89 2.87 -10.02
C ASP A 142 19.41 2.49 -10.09
N ILE A 143 18.94 2.14 -11.28
CA ILE A 143 17.56 1.65 -11.47
C ILE A 143 17.40 0.35 -10.68
N ALA A 144 16.30 0.27 -9.91
CA ALA A 144 16.00 -0.89 -9.10
C ALA A 144 15.69 -2.11 -9.98
N GLN A 145 16.45 -3.20 -9.77
CA GLN A 145 16.20 -4.47 -10.45
C GLN A 145 15.40 -5.39 -9.52
N TYR A 146 14.21 -5.76 -9.94
CA TYR A 146 13.34 -6.64 -9.17
C TYR A 146 13.61 -8.10 -9.58
N GLY A 147 14.49 -8.79 -8.87
CA GLY A 147 14.92 -10.16 -9.18
C GLY A 147 13.83 -11.25 -9.10
N MET A 148 12.58 -10.87 -8.88
CA MET A 148 11.42 -11.78 -8.84
C MET A 148 10.50 -11.68 -10.07
N MET A 149 10.79 -10.80 -11.02
CA MET A 149 10.09 -10.82 -12.30
C MET A 149 10.84 -11.81 -13.21
N PRO A 150 10.24 -12.95 -13.59
CA PRO A 150 10.70 -13.64 -14.78
C PRO A 150 10.65 -12.62 -15.91
N GLU A 151 11.73 -12.46 -16.66
CA GLU A 151 11.69 -11.70 -17.90
C GLU A 151 10.44 -12.14 -18.66
N MET A 152 9.48 -11.24 -18.85
CA MET A 152 8.31 -11.50 -19.68
C MET A 152 8.75 -11.51 -21.15
N THR A 153 9.71 -12.37 -21.46
CA THR A 153 10.18 -12.61 -22.84
C THR A 153 9.27 -13.55 -23.61
N ASN A 154 8.29 -14.15 -22.97
CA ASN A 154 7.31 -14.99 -23.61
C ASN A 154 5.91 -14.41 -23.43
N ASN A 155 5.47 -13.74 -24.46
CA ASN A 155 4.05 -13.47 -24.67
C ASN A 155 3.35 -14.85 -24.73
N PRO A 156 2.56 -15.27 -23.72
CA PRO A 156 1.96 -16.59 -23.73
C PRO A 156 0.95 -16.66 -24.87
N GLU A 157 1.34 -17.28 -25.98
CA GLU A 157 0.44 -17.52 -27.10
C GLU A 157 -0.57 -18.59 -26.69
N GLY A 158 -1.72 -18.15 -26.15
CA GLY A 158 -2.88 -18.98 -25.87
C GLY A 158 -3.23 -19.12 -24.39
N TRP A 159 -4.51 -19.33 -24.14
CA TRP A 159 -5.11 -19.48 -22.81
C TRP A 159 -4.51 -20.60 -21.98
N GLY A 160 -3.99 -21.67 -22.64
CA GLY A 160 -3.34 -22.79 -21.95
C GLY A 160 -2.03 -22.42 -21.26
N ALA A 161 -1.24 -21.51 -21.86
CA ALA A 161 0.01 -21.03 -21.26
C ALA A 161 -0.25 -20.06 -20.09
N ILE A 162 -1.32 -19.27 -20.15
CA ILE A 162 -1.75 -18.37 -19.08
C ILE A 162 -2.19 -19.17 -17.84
N LEU A 163 -2.92 -20.29 -18.03
CA LEU A 163 -3.39 -21.15 -16.95
C LEU A 163 -2.29 -21.97 -16.28
N LEU A 164 -1.15 -22.18 -16.95
CA LEU A 164 0.01 -22.88 -16.38
C LEU A 164 0.90 -21.95 -15.55
N LEU A 165 0.77 -20.62 -15.71
CA LEU A 165 1.53 -19.60 -14.99
C LEU A 165 0.74 -18.99 -13.81
N ALA A 166 -0.56 -19.28 -13.69
CA ALA A 166 -1.43 -18.86 -12.58
C ALA A 166 -1.46 -19.91 -11.47
#